data_266d311c7bfef106c2e3dc46aea8479d
#
_entry.id   266d311c7bfef106c2e3dc46aea8479d
#
_cell.length_a   1.000
_cell.length_b   1.000
_cell.length_c   1.000
_cell.angle_alpha   90.00
_cell.angle_beta   90.00
_cell.angle_gamma   90.00
#
_symmetry.space_group_name_H-M   'P 1'
#
loop_
_entity.id
_entity.type
_entity.pdbx_description
1 polymer ?
#
loop_
_entity_poly.entity_id
_entity_poly.type
_entity_poly.pdbx_seq_one_letter_code
_entity_poly.pdbx_strand_id
1 'polypeptide(L)'
;VLRLRSNLEGEIVKAARYHSYGDSDVLVHEEVERPVAGAGQVVLRVAGTAFNMLDVAIRARILELPVNLPHIPNVDVAGVITEVGDGVTGWSVGDAVVGFLPATEPGAAAEYVAAPAELLAAAPRTVELDDASALPVAGLTAWQALFENARLKPGQSILINGAGGGVGGYAVQLAVQAGATVTATASARSRDRVRSYGADRIIDYTATPVAAALAGQRFDVVLHLVRNSPEETAQLADLVADGGALVSTTTPGPEEAGRGVRTEQVFVRSDAALLAELVARVDAGDLQIDVAERRPLADLAAVHDEAVAGRLAGKTVLIP
;
A
#
# COMPACT_ATOMS: atom_id res chain seq x y z
N VAL A 1 -4.70 37.29 -9.77
CA VAL A 1 -4.52 36.18 -8.84
C VAL A 1 -5.63 36.18 -7.77
N LEU A 2 -6.07 37.34 -7.25
CA LEU A 2 -7.14 37.41 -6.23
C LEU A 2 -8.55 37.07 -6.72
N ARG A 3 -8.85 37.16 -8.03
CA ARG A 3 -10.23 36.92 -8.56
C ARG A 3 -10.54 35.42 -8.83
N LEU A 4 -9.57 34.52 -8.85
CA LEU A 4 -9.81 33.09 -9.05
C LEU A 4 -10.07 32.33 -7.74
N ARG A 5 -9.61 32.83 -6.59
CA ARG A 5 -9.85 32.20 -5.29
C ARG A 5 -11.32 32.26 -4.85
N SER A 6 -12.08 33.28 -5.24
CA SER A 6 -13.46 33.49 -4.75
C SER A 6 -14.52 32.57 -5.37
N ASN A 7 -14.21 31.80 -6.42
CA ASN A 7 -15.18 30.96 -7.11
C ASN A 7 -15.08 29.47 -6.73
N LEU A 8 -14.10 29.06 -5.92
CA LEU A 8 -13.90 27.67 -5.52
C LEU A 8 -14.28 27.42 -4.05
N GLU A 9 -14.41 28.48 -3.25
CA GLU A 9 -14.95 28.39 -1.88
C GLU A 9 -16.46 28.08 -1.95
N GLY A 10 -16.86 26.95 -1.36
CA GLY A 10 -18.26 26.50 -1.37
C GLY A 10 -18.63 25.57 -2.54
N GLU A 11 -17.68 25.18 -3.39
CA GLU A 11 -17.91 24.11 -4.36
C GLU A 11 -18.14 22.79 -3.62
N ILE A 12 -19.23 22.10 -3.98
CA ILE A 12 -19.59 20.81 -3.38
C ILE A 12 -19.10 19.69 -4.27
N VAL A 13 -18.47 18.70 -3.64
CA VAL A 13 -17.86 17.53 -4.28
C VAL A 13 -18.25 16.26 -3.53
N LYS A 14 -18.03 15.09 -4.13
CA LYS A 14 -18.39 13.82 -3.50
C LYS A 14 -17.18 13.19 -2.80
N ALA A 15 -17.48 12.55 -1.66
CA ALA A 15 -16.53 11.77 -0.90
C ALA A 15 -17.20 10.57 -0.24
N ALA A 16 -16.43 9.50 -0.05
CA ALA A 16 -16.80 8.44 0.87
C ALA A 16 -16.17 8.72 2.23
N ARG A 17 -17.00 8.79 3.30
CA ARG A 17 -16.50 9.04 4.67
C ARG A 17 -17.31 8.29 5.72
N TYR A 18 -16.80 8.25 6.94
CA TYR A 18 -17.51 7.66 8.07
C TYR A 18 -17.59 8.66 9.23
N HIS A 19 -18.75 8.67 9.91
CA HIS A 19 -19.07 9.57 11.04
C HIS A 19 -18.83 8.91 12.40
N SER A 20 -18.67 7.59 12.41
CA SER A 20 -18.37 6.78 13.60
C SER A 20 -17.50 5.60 13.21
N TYR A 21 -16.72 5.07 14.14
CA TYR A 21 -16.02 3.80 13.96
C TYR A 21 -17.05 2.65 13.91
N GLY A 22 -16.73 1.59 13.19
CA GLY A 22 -17.61 0.43 13.07
C GLY A 22 -17.26 -0.48 11.90
N ASP A 23 -18.23 -1.27 11.45
CA ASP A 23 -18.12 -2.11 10.26
C ASP A 23 -18.27 -1.27 8.97
N SER A 24 -18.21 -1.90 7.80
CA SER A 24 -18.21 -1.19 6.51
C SER A 24 -19.46 -0.35 6.24
N ASP A 25 -20.58 -0.66 6.90
CA ASP A 25 -21.86 0.05 6.81
C ASP A 25 -21.81 1.51 7.34
N VAL A 26 -20.78 1.87 8.12
CA VAL A 26 -20.55 3.25 8.53
C VAL A 26 -20.00 4.14 7.41
N LEU A 27 -19.51 3.55 6.30
CA LEU A 27 -19.04 4.28 5.13
C LEU A 27 -20.22 4.79 4.32
N VAL A 28 -20.28 6.11 4.15
CA VAL A 28 -21.32 6.79 3.37
C VAL A 28 -20.68 7.60 2.25
N HIS A 29 -21.29 7.53 1.06
CA HIS A 29 -20.89 8.36 -0.08
C HIS A 29 -21.80 9.57 -0.12
N GLU A 30 -21.25 10.75 0.16
CA GLU A 30 -22.02 11.98 0.38
C GLU A 30 -21.32 13.22 -0.16
N GLU A 31 -22.01 14.34 -0.17
CA GLU A 31 -21.50 15.64 -0.58
C GLU A 31 -20.72 16.29 0.57
N VAL A 32 -19.57 16.88 0.23
CA VAL A 32 -18.67 17.60 1.13
C VAL A 32 -18.20 18.89 0.48
N GLU A 33 -17.73 19.85 1.26
CA GLU A 33 -17.06 21.03 0.72
C GLU A 33 -15.73 20.63 0.07
N ARG A 34 -15.46 21.18 -1.12
CA ARG A 34 -14.18 21.00 -1.79
C ARG A 34 -13.05 21.57 -0.92
N PRO A 35 -11.95 20.81 -0.69
CA PRO A 35 -10.84 21.33 0.08
C PRO A 35 -10.14 22.48 -0.66
N VAL A 36 -9.52 23.37 0.12
CA VAL A 36 -8.65 24.45 -0.36
C VAL A 36 -7.21 24.18 0.08
N ALA A 37 -6.25 24.63 -0.72
CA ALA A 37 -4.85 24.44 -0.40
C ALA A 37 -4.40 25.34 0.76
N GLY A 38 -4.00 24.74 1.87
CA GLY A 38 -3.28 25.42 2.95
C GLY A 38 -1.82 25.70 2.60
N ALA A 39 -1.11 26.38 3.51
CA ALA A 39 0.33 26.58 3.36
C ALA A 39 1.07 25.22 3.30
N GLY A 40 1.96 25.05 2.32
CA GLY A 40 2.68 23.79 2.07
C GLY A 40 1.84 22.68 1.43
N GLN A 41 0.59 22.92 1.09
CA GLN A 41 -0.32 21.95 0.49
C GLN A 41 -0.65 22.26 -0.96
N VAL A 42 -1.08 21.26 -1.68
CA VAL A 42 -1.74 21.35 -2.99
C VAL A 42 -3.11 20.71 -2.91
N VAL A 43 -4.06 21.12 -3.77
CA VAL A 43 -5.30 20.37 -3.98
C VAL A 43 -5.18 19.53 -5.23
N LEU A 44 -5.46 18.25 -5.09
CA LEU A 44 -5.49 17.30 -6.19
C LEU A 44 -6.94 17.03 -6.60
N ARG A 45 -7.21 17.03 -7.89
CA ARG A 45 -8.34 16.28 -8.44
C ARG A 45 -7.91 14.83 -8.52
N VAL A 46 -8.57 13.98 -7.76
CA VAL A 46 -8.23 12.56 -7.65
C VAL A 46 -8.60 11.84 -8.95
N ALA A 47 -7.61 11.16 -9.55
CA ALA A 47 -7.84 10.25 -10.68
C ALA A 47 -8.15 8.83 -10.18
N GLY A 48 -7.50 8.42 -9.11
CA GLY A 48 -7.70 7.15 -8.43
C GLY A 48 -7.11 7.13 -7.05
N THR A 49 -7.67 6.28 -6.21
CA THR A 49 -7.15 5.94 -4.87
C THR A 49 -7.17 4.43 -4.68
N ALA A 50 -6.13 3.87 -4.09
CA ALA A 50 -6.08 2.44 -3.91
C ALA A 50 -6.49 2.03 -2.49
N PHE A 51 -7.28 0.97 -2.40
CA PHE A 51 -7.65 0.35 -1.14
C PHE A 51 -6.45 -0.31 -0.43
N ASN A 52 -6.38 -0.15 0.88
CA ASN A 52 -5.44 -0.84 1.77
C ASN A 52 -6.14 -1.42 3.01
N MET A 53 -5.62 -2.51 3.56
CA MET A 53 -6.12 -3.06 4.83
C MET A 53 -5.92 -2.08 6.00
N LEU A 54 -5.05 -1.09 5.86
CA LEU A 54 -4.89 0.01 6.79
C LEU A 54 -6.19 0.79 6.98
N ASP A 55 -6.92 1.04 5.89
CA ASP A 55 -8.20 1.77 5.90
C ASP A 55 -9.25 1.02 6.72
N VAL A 56 -9.30 -0.33 6.59
CA VAL A 56 -10.15 -1.18 7.44
C VAL A 56 -9.72 -1.10 8.90
N ALA A 57 -8.41 -1.21 9.16
CA ALA A 57 -7.89 -1.25 10.52
C ALA A 57 -8.18 0.04 11.30
N ILE A 58 -8.11 1.20 10.63
CA ILE A 58 -8.42 2.51 11.24
C ILE A 58 -9.93 2.63 11.45
N ARG A 59 -10.74 2.39 10.41
CA ARG A 59 -12.21 2.50 10.47
C ARG A 59 -12.83 1.58 11.53
N ALA A 60 -12.33 0.33 11.61
CA ALA A 60 -12.79 -0.65 12.60
C ALA A 60 -12.12 -0.49 13.98
N ARG A 61 -11.28 0.54 14.16
CA ARG A 61 -10.52 0.82 15.39
C ARG A 61 -9.65 -0.35 15.88
N ILE A 62 -9.18 -1.18 14.94
CA ILE A 62 -8.18 -2.22 15.20
C ILE A 62 -6.80 -1.55 15.38
N LEU A 63 -6.54 -0.50 14.59
CA LEU A 63 -5.42 0.40 14.75
C LEU A 63 -5.95 1.75 15.26
N GLU A 64 -5.58 2.10 16.48
CA GLU A 64 -5.99 3.36 17.09
C GLU A 64 -5.08 4.49 16.61
N LEU A 65 -5.58 5.29 15.67
CA LEU A 65 -4.97 6.55 15.25
C LEU A 65 -5.89 7.72 15.62
N PRO A 66 -5.34 8.90 15.92
CA PRO A 66 -6.13 10.09 16.29
C PRO A 66 -6.75 10.75 15.04
N VAL A 67 -7.70 10.09 14.39
CA VAL A 67 -8.43 10.66 13.26
C VAL A 67 -9.60 11.52 13.74
N ASN A 68 -9.85 12.63 13.04
CA ASN A 68 -11.02 13.46 13.28
C ASN A 68 -12.24 12.89 12.52
N LEU A 69 -13.37 12.77 13.21
CA LEU A 69 -14.65 12.37 12.58
C LEU A 69 -15.46 13.60 12.21
N PRO A 70 -16.19 13.61 11.08
CA PRO A 70 -16.19 12.55 10.05
C PRO A 70 -14.87 12.46 9.30
N HIS A 71 -14.42 11.22 8.99
CA HIS A 71 -13.15 10.97 8.34
C HIS A 71 -13.31 10.40 6.93
N ILE A 72 -12.53 10.94 5.99
CA ILE A 72 -12.40 10.44 4.61
C ILE A 72 -11.20 9.48 4.58
N PRO A 73 -11.38 8.19 4.31
CA PRO A 73 -10.28 7.21 4.29
C PRO A 73 -9.46 7.27 3.01
N ASN A 74 -8.61 6.26 2.82
CA ASN A 74 -7.70 6.01 1.71
C ASN A 74 -6.51 6.97 1.64
N VAL A 75 -5.35 6.41 1.91
CA VAL A 75 -4.09 7.15 1.99
C VAL A 75 -3.28 7.14 0.69
N ASP A 76 -3.57 6.24 -0.25
CA ASP A 76 -2.98 6.24 -1.58
C ASP A 76 -3.69 7.25 -2.49
N VAL A 77 -2.95 8.06 -3.23
CA VAL A 77 -3.53 8.97 -4.22
C VAL A 77 -2.73 9.00 -5.51
N ALA A 78 -3.45 9.06 -6.62
CA ALA A 78 -2.97 9.57 -7.89
C ALA A 78 -3.93 10.64 -8.41
N GLY A 79 -3.43 11.75 -8.92
CA GLY A 79 -4.28 12.84 -9.35
C GLY A 79 -3.52 13.96 -10.03
N VAL A 80 -4.25 15.01 -10.36
CA VAL A 80 -3.72 16.22 -11.01
C VAL A 80 -3.87 17.40 -10.07
N ILE A 81 -2.81 18.18 -9.89
CA ILE A 81 -2.80 19.40 -9.08
C ILE A 81 -3.75 20.42 -9.70
N THR A 82 -4.70 20.92 -8.93
CA THR A 82 -5.66 21.96 -9.34
C THR A 82 -5.48 23.27 -8.59
N GLU A 83 -4.81 23.23 -7.44
CA GLU A 83 -4.50 24.41 -6.63
C GLU A 83 -3.16 24.22 -5.92
N VAL A 84 -2.39 25.29 -5.78
CA VAL A 84 -1.09 25.32 -5.10
C VAL A 84 -1.15 26.34 -3.98
N GLY A 85 -0.91 25.90 -2.76
CA GLY A 85 -0.92 26.73 -1.56
C GLY A 85 0.35 27.54 -1.37
N ASP A 86 0.32 28.44 -0.40
CA ASP A 86 1.44 29.32 -0.10
C ASP A 86 2.68 28.51 0.34
N GLY A 87 3.85 28.91 -0.11
CA GLY A 87 5.13 28.29 0.24
C GLY A 87 5.47 27.00 -0.52
N VAL A 88 4.57 26.47 -1.32
CA VAL A 88 4.86 25.29 -2.16
C VAL A 88 5.77 25.69 -3.31
N THR A 89 6.84 24.93 -3.51
CA THR A 89 7.78 25.06 -4.64
C THR A 89 7.92 23.72 -5.35
N GLY A 90 8.28 23.75 -6.64
CA GLY A 90 8.50 22.54 -7.43
C GLY A 90 7.25 21.92 -8.04
N TRP A 91 6.06 22.40 -7.70
CA TRP A 91 4.79 21.95 -8.25
C TRP A 91 3.99 23.07 -8.90
N SER A 92 3.22 22.71 -9.91
CA SER A 92 2.35 23.61 -10.66
C SER A 92 0.98 22.99 -10.89
N VAL A 93 -0.03 23.83 -11.09
CA VAL A 93 -1.34 23.38 -11.55
C VAL A 93 -1.20 22.65 -12.89
N GLY A 94 -1.80 21.46 -12.98
CA GLY A 94 -1.72 20.57 -14.12
C GLY A 94 -0.70 19.43 -13.98
N ASP A 95 0.18 19.47 -12.97
CA ASP A 95 1.12 18.38 -12.73
C ASP A 95 0.37 17.12 -12.25
N ALA A 96 0.70 15.97 -12.84
CA ALA A 96 0.22 14.67 -12.43
C ALA A 96 1.14 14.09 -11.35
N VAL A 97 0.55 13.66 -10.23
CA VAL A 97 1.29 13.23 -9.04
C VAL A 97 0.72 11.96 -8.42
N VAL A 98 1.56 11.28 -7.65
CA VAL A 98 1.20 10.18 -6.75
C VAL A 98 1.70 10.47 -5.34
N GLY A 99 1.03 9.92 -4.32
CA GLY A 99 1.43 10.14 -2.94
C GLY A 99 0.87 9.12 -1.96
N PHE A 100 1.57 8.99 -0.84
CA PHE A 100 1.09 8.32 0.37
C PHE A 100 0.76 9.38 1.41
N LEU A 101 -0.54 9.64 1.61
CA LEU A 101 -1.06 10.69 2.48
C LEU A 101 -1.03 10.29 3.95
N PRO A 102 -0.99 11.26 4.89
CA PRO A 102 -1.08 10.98 6.31
C PRO A 102 -2.43 10.33 6.67
N ALA A 103 -2.41 9.21 7.36
CA ALA A 103 -3.62 8.47 7.72
C ALA A 103 -4.51 9.18 8.77
N THR A 104 -4.00 10.24 9.41
CA THR A 104 -4.71 11.04 10.41
C THR A 104 -5.44 12.25 9.82
N GLU A 105 -5.17 12.57 8.56
CA GLU A 105 -5.79 13.66 7.81
C GLU A 105 -6.84 13.12 6.84
N PRO A 106 -7.75 13.96 6.29
CA PRO A 106 -8.67 13.52 5.26
C PRO A 106 -7.94 12.89 4.07
N GLY A 107 -8.35 11.66 3.71
CA GLY A 107 -7.73 10.88 2.66
C GLY A 107 -8.30 11.12 1.27
N ALA A 108 -7.92 10.25 0.35
CA ALA A 108 -8.21 10.38 -1.09
C ALA A 108 -9.51 9.67 -1.54
N ALA A 109 -10.34 9.18 -0.60
CA ALA A 109 -11.66 8.64 -0.96
C ALA A 109 -12.67 9.77 -1.29
N ALA A 110 -12.30 10.67 -2.22
CA ALA A 110 -13.04 11.86 -2.61
C ALA A 110 -12.66 12.30 -4.04
N GLU A 111 -13.48 13.16 -4.66
CA GLU A 111 -13.14 13.77 -5.95
C GLU A 111 -11.93 14.70 -5.85
N TYR A 112 -11.73 15.32 -4.67
CA TYR A 112 -10.60 16.22 -4.40
C TYR A 112 -10.02 15.96 -3.00
N VAL A 113 -8.71 16.14 -2.87
CA VAL A 113 -8.00 16.04 -1.59
C VAL A 113 -6.93 17.13 -1.48
N ALA A 114 -6.80 17.73 -0.29
CA ALA A 114 -5.66 18.57 0.04
C ALA A 114 -4.51 17.66 0.52
N ALA A 115 -3.34 17.80 -0.09
CA ALA A 115 -2.19 16.95 0.18
C ALA A 115 -0.95 17.79 0.54
N PRO A 116 -0.14 17.38 1.54
CA PRO A 116 1.17 17.99 1.75
C PRO A 116 2.06 17.81 0.50
N ALA A 117 2.53 18.92 -0.07
CA ALA A 117 3.30 18.91 -1.32
C ALA A 117 4.61 18.12 -1.23
N GLU A 118 5.19 18.06 -0.03
CA GLU A 118 6.43 17.35 0.27
C GLU A 118 6.31 15.82 0.23
N LEU A 119 5.08 15.28 0.29
CA LEU A 119 4.82 13.83 0.26
C LEU A 119 4.54 13.30 -1.14
N LEU A 120 4.54 14.17 -2.15
CA LEU A 120 4.18 13.84 -3.51
C LEU A 120 5.42 13.55 -4.37
N ALA A 121 5.26 12.62 -5.30
CA ALA A 121 6.16 12.39 -6.41
C ALA A 121 5.42 12.59 -7.74
N ALA A 122 6.15 12.91 -8.82
CA ALA A 122 5.56 12.93 -10.15
C ALA A 122 4.97 11.56 -10.49
N ALA A 123 3.80 11.52 -11.10
CA ALA A 123 3.18 10.26 -11.51
C ALA A 123 3.98 9.58 -12.62
N PRO A 124 3.99 8.24 -12.71
CA PRO A 124 4.57 7.54 -13.84
C PRO A 124 3.83 7.89 -15.14
N ARG A 125 4.57 7.84 -16.26
CA ARG A 125 4.07 8.24 -17.59
C ARG A 125 3.68 7.04 -18.47
N THR A 126 4.03 5.84 -18.03
CA THR A 126 3.88 4.61 -18.81
C THR A 126 2.63 3.80 -18.41
N VAL A 127 1.88 4.27 -17.42
CA VAL A 127 0.64 3.66 -16.94
C VAL A 127 -0.47 4.70 -16.86
N GLU A 128 -1.73 4.26 -16.82
CA GLU A 128 -2.85 5.15 -16.57
C GLU A 128 -2.74 5.80 -15.19
N LEU A 129 -3.16 7.07 -15.09
CA LEU A 129 -2.97 7.84 -13.87
C LEU A 129 -3.71 7.25 -12.65
N ASP A 130 -4.91 6.74 -12.85
CA ASP A 130 -5.68 6.08 -11.79
C ASP A 130 -4.98 4.84 -11.25
N ASP A 131 -4.39 4.01 -12.14
CA ASP A 131 -3.61 2.83 -11.78
C ASP A 131 -2.36 3.18 -10.96
N ALA A 132 -1.76 4.33 -11.21
CA ALA A 132 -0.59 4.80 -10.48
C ALA A 132 -0.86 4.92 -8.96
N SER A 133 -2.13 5.09 -8.54
CA SER A 133 -2.53 5.08 -7.13
C SER A 133 -2.24 3.75 -6.42
N ALA A 134 -2.05 2.67 -7.16
CA ALA A 134 -1.74 1.36 -6.59
C ALA A 134 -0.27 1.22 -6.10
N LEU A 135 0.58 2.20 -6.41
CA LEU A 135 2.02 2.14 -6.11
C LEU A 135 2.40 2.63 -4.70
N PRO A 136 1.93 3.78 -4.16
CA PRO A 136 2.60 4.44 -3.06
C PRO A 136 2.74 3.57 -1.81
N VAL A 137 1.65 3.23 -1.12
CA VAL A 137 1.72 2.43 0.13
C VAL A 137 2.34 1.07 -0.13
N ALA A 138 1.89 0.36 -1.16
CA ALA A 138 2.31 -1.02 -1.40
C ALA A 138 3.78 -1.10 -1.86
N GLY A 139 4.21 -0.21 -2.73
CA GLY A 139 5.59 -0.12 -3.20
C GLY A 139 6.56 0.30 -2.09
N LEU A 140 6.20 1.35 -1.33
CA LEU A 140 7.00 1.82 -0.20
C LEU A 140 7.09 0.75 0.89
N THR A 141 6.01 0.04 1.20
CA THR A 141 6.01 -1.06 2.17
C THR A 141 6.95 -2.18 1.72
N ALA A 142 6.87 -2.60 0.46
CA ALA A 142 7.72 -3.65 -0.07
C ALA A 142 9.20 -3.25 -0.02
N TRP A 143 9.52 -2.03 -0.45
CA TRP A 143 10.90 -1.53 -0.42
C TRP A 143 11.45 -1.46 1.00
N GLN A 144 10.75 -0.78 1.91
CA GLN A 144 11.20 -0.60 3.29
C GLN A 144 11.34 -1.95 4.00
N ALA A 145 10.38 -2.87 3.81
CA ALA A 145 10.46 -4.22 4.36
C ALA A 145 11.70 -4.99 3.89
N LEU A 146 12.00 -4.94 2.59
CA LEU A 146 13.11 -5.69 2.00
C LEU A 146 14.47 -5.09 2.33
N PHE A 147 14.63 -3.77 2.18
CA PHE A 147 15.96 -3.15 2.16
C PHE A 147 16.31 -2.45 3.47
N GLU A 148 15.34 -1.91 4.20
CA GLU A 148 15.61 -1.26 5.47
C GLU A 148 15.47 -2.23 6.67
N ASN A 149 14.36 -2.99 6.73
CA ASN A 149 14.12 -3.92 7.82
C ASN A 149 14.87 -5.26 7.62
N ALA A 150 14.61 -5.97 6.53
CA ALA A 150 15.26 -7.25 6.26
C ALA A 150 16.75 -7.10 5.91
N ARG A 151 17.13 -5.96 5.31
CA ARG A 151 18.49 -5.72 4.79
C ARG A 151 18.91 -6.78 3.78
N LEU A 152 17.98 -7.13 2.89
CA LEU A 152 18.16 -8.15 1.86
C LEU A 152 19.37 -7.81 0.97
N LYS A 153 20.20 -8.84 0.70
CA LYS A 153 21.41 -8.71 -0.11
C LYS A 153 21.35 -9.65 -1.32
N PRO A 154 22.08 -9.32 -2.40
CA PRO A 154 22.21 -10.22 -3.54
C PRO A 154 22.70 -11.63 -3.12
N GLY A 155 22.15 -12.66 -3.74
CA GLY A 155 22.48 -14.06 -3.48
C GLY A 155 21.80 -14.67 -2.26
N GLN A 156 21.07 -13.89 -1.44
CA GLN A 156 20.29 -14.43 -0.33
C GLN A 156 19.00 -15.09 -0.83
N SER A 157 18.49 -16.00 -0.01
CA SER A 157 17.19 -16.66 -0.17
C SER A 157 16.12 -15.93 0.62
N ILE A 158 14.95 -15.72 0.00
CA ILE A 158 13.80 -15.10 0.66
C ILE A 158 12.54 -15.92 0.47
N LEU A 159 11.77 -16.09 1.54
CA LEU A 159 10.37 -16.52 1.51
C LEU A 159 9.47 -15.30 1.61
N ILE A 160 8.62 -15.08 0.60
CA ILE A 160 7.58 -14.04 0.62
C ILE A 160 6.23 -14.71 0.85
N ASN A 161 5.75 -14.66 2.08
CA ASN A 161 4.44 -15.20 2.47
C ASN A 161 3.37 -14.13 2.27
N GLY A 162 2.46 -14.37 1.30
CA GLY A 162 1.45 -13.41 0.85
C GLY A 162 1.81 -12.71 -0.46
N ALA A 163 2.62 -13.34 -1.31
CA ALA A 163 3.08 -12.78 -2.58
C ALA A 163 1.95 -12.43 -3.58
N GLY A 164 0.79 -13.07 -3.46
CA GLY A 164 -0.37 -12.76 -4.29
C GLY A 164 -1.13 -11.48 -3.91
N GLY A 165 -0.78 -10.83 -2.81
CA GLY A 165 -1.37 -9.57 -2.37
C GLY A 165 -0.71 -8.33 -3.00
N GLY A 166 -1.25 -7.13 -2.70
CA GLY A 166 -0.77 -5.87 -3.27
C GLY A 166 0.70 -5.58 -2.95
N VAL A 167 1.13 -5.69 -1.69
CA VAL A 167 2.53 -5.52 -1.28
C VAL A 167 3.42 -6.65 -1.83
N GLY A 168 2.88 -7.87 -1.84
CA GLY A 168 3.62 -9.06 -2.23
C GLY A 168 4.09 -9.04 -3.67
N GLY A 169 3.28 -8.52 -4.60
CA GLY A 169 3.65 -8.37 -6.00
C GLY A 169 4.88 -7.47 -6.20
N TYR A 170 4.94 -6.35 -5.51
CA TYR A 170 6.13 -5.47 -5.52
C TYR A 170 7.31 -6.13 -4.83
N ALA A 171 7.09 -6.80 -3.69
CA ALA A 171 8.16 -7.47 -2.97
C ALA A 171 8.85 -8.56 -3.79
N VAL A 172 8.10 -9.35 -4.58
CA VAL A 172 8.69 -10.35 -5.49
C VAL A 172 9.56 -9.67 -6.53
N GLN A 173 9.04 -8.67 -7.24
CA GLN A 173 9.77 -7.96 -8.29
C GLN A 173 11.05 -7.33 -7.75
N LEU A 174 10.97 -6.61 -6.64
CA LEU A 174 12.12 -5.93 -6.03
C LEU A 174 13.17 -6.91 -5.50
N ALA A 175 12.76 -8.03 -4.89
CA ALA A 175 13.68 -9.06 -4.42
C ALA A 175 14.42 -9.76 -5.57
N VAL A 176 13.72 -10.06 -6.67
CA VAL A 176 14.33 -10.61 -7.89
C VAL A 176 15.34 -9.64 -8.48
N GLN A 177 15.00 -8.37 -8.61
CA GLN A 177 15.91 -7.32 -9.10
C GLN A 177 17.13 -7.15 -8.20
N ALA A 178 16.98 -7.36 -6.90
CA ALA A 178 18.10 -7.36 -5.95
C ALA A 178 19.00 -8.60 -6.04
N GLY A 179 18.69 -9.57 -6.91
CA GLY A 179 19.46 -10.80 -7.07
C GLY A 179 19.23 -11.84 -5.97
N ALA A 180 18.08 -11.81 -5.30
CA ALA A 180 17.70 -12.83 -4.32
C ALA A 180 17.04 -14.04 -5.00
N THR A 181 17.14 -15.21 -4.38
CA THR A 181 16.38 -16.41 -4.76
C THR A 181 15.03 -16.38 -4.05
N VAL A 182 13.92 -16.21 -4.81
CA VAL A 182 12.60 -15.94 -4.28
C VAL A 182 11.71 -17.19 -4.24
N THR A 183 11.33 -17.62 -3.04
CA THR A 183 10.21 -18.54 -2.82
C THR A 183 9.00 -17.73 -2.40
N ALA A 184 7.88 -17.90 -3.09
CA ALA A 184 6.66 -17.13 -2.88
C ALA A 184 5.48 -18.02 -2.51
N THR A 185 4.55 -17.54 -1.71
CA THR A 185 3.27 -18.25 -1.51
C THR A 185 2.18 -17.61 -2.35
N ALA A 186 1.41 -18.42 -3.07
CA ALA A 186 0.30 -17.96 -3.90
C ALA A 186 -0.78 -19.05 -4.00
N SER A 187 -2.04 -18.63 -4.17
CA SER A 187 -3.12 -19.51 -4.59
C SER A 187 -3.16 -19.67 -6.11
N ALA A 188 -4.00 -20.55 -6.62
CA ALA A 188 -4.19 -20.74 -8.06
C ALA A 188 -4.54 -19.42 -8.78
N ARG A 189 -5.28 -18.50 -8.12
CA ARG A 189 -5.70 -17.20 -8.68
C ARG A 189 -4.53 -16.25 -8.96
N SER A 190 -3.45 -16.31 -8.17
CA SER A 190 -2.32 -15.39 -8.25
C SER A 190 -1.02 -16.06 -8.73
N ARG A 191 -1.01 -17.38 -8.90
CA ARG A 191 0.20 -18.15 -9.23
C ARG A 191 0.92 -17.67 -10.48
N ASP A 192 0.18 -17.51 -11.58
CA ASP A 192 0.80 -17.16 -12.88
C ASP A 192 1.34 -15.72 -12.85
N ARG A 193 0.62 -14.81 -12.18
CA ARG A 193 1.07 -13.44 -11.93
C ARG A 193 2.35 -13.41 -11.08
N VAL A 194 2.38 -14.12 -9.96
CA VAL A 194 3.57 -14.20 -9.09
C VAL A 194 4.75 -14.83 -9.84
N ARG A 195 4.49 -15.82 -10.72
CA ARG A 195 5.52 -16.40 -11.58
C ARG A 195 6.07 -15.39 -12.58
N SER A 196 5.21 -14.58 -13.21
CA SER A 196 5.64 -13.56 -14.17
C SER A 196 6.49 -12.46 -13.54
N TYR A 197 6.39 -12.24 -12.23
CA TYR A 197 7.27 -11.34 -11.48
C TYR A 197 8.67 -11.91 -11.20
N GLY A 198 8.91 -13.17 -11.55
CA GLY A 198 10.21 -13.81 -11.46
C GLY A 198 10.45 -14.66 -10.21
N ALA A 199 9.40 -15.04 -9.46
CA ALA A 199 9.56 -15.98 -8.34
C ALA A 199 10.11 -17.32 -8.83
N ASP A 200 11.21 -17.78 -8.23
CA ASP A 200 11.87 -19.04 -8.59
C ASP A 200 11.02 -20.26 -8.19
N ARG A 201 10.32 -20.16 -7.06
CA ARG A 201 9.47 -21.22 -6.55
C ARG A 201 8.17 -20.66 -5.98
N ILE A 202 7.05 -21.36 -6.23
CA ILE A 202 5.75 -20.99 -5.72
C ILE A 202 5.17 -22.14 -4.90
N ILE A 203 4.75 -21.83 -3.67
CA ILE A 203 4.07 -22.72 -2.73
C ILE A 203 2.59 -22.39 -2.73
N ASP A 204 1.76 -23.42 -2.94
CA ASP A 204 0.32 -23.30 -2.82
C ASP A 204 -0.09 -23.44 -1.35
N TYR A 205 -0.34 -22.31 -0.70
CA TYR A 205 -0.73 -22.26 0.70
C TYR A 205 -2.15 -22.81 0.95
N THR A 206 -2.96 -22.96 -0.12
CA THR A 206 -4.32 -23.50 -0.01
C THR A 206 -4.33 -25.02 0.06
N ALA A 207 -3.27 -25.67 -0.42
CA ALA A 207 -3.11 -27.11 -0.39
C ALA A 207 -2.44 -27.61 0.91
N THR A 208 -1.47 -26.82 1.44
CA THR A 208 -0.70 -27.22 2.63
C THR A 208 -0.27 -25.95 3.39
N PRO A 209 -0.36 -25.93 4.73
CA PRO A 209 0.17 -24.85 5.54
C PRO A 209 1.64 -24.57 5.21
N VAL A 210 2.01 -23.29 5.12
CA VAL A 210 3.34 -22.85 4.62
C VAL A 210 4.48 -23.46 5.43
N ALA A 211 4.38 -23.47 6.76
CA ALA A 211 5.42 -24.04 7.63
C ALA A 211 5.60 -25.56 7.39
N ALA A 212 4.51 -26.29 7.13
CA ALA A 212 4.57 -27.72 6.82
C ALA A 212 5.13 -27.98 5.42
N ALA A 213 4.73 -27.20 4.41
CA ALA A 213 5.21 -27.34 3.03
C ALA A 213 6.73 -27.07 2.89
N LEU A 214 7.29 -26.29 3.81
CA LEU A 214 8.69 -25.87 3.83
C LEU A 214 9.48 -26.45 5.02
N ALA A 215 8.95 -27.47 5.68
CA ALA A 215 9.61 -28.11 6.83
C ALA A 215 11.05 -28.51 6.51
N GLY A 216 11.99 -28.16 7.39
CA GLY A 216 13.43 -28.44 7.21
C GLY A 216 14.16 -27.50 6.27
N GLN A 217 13.48 -26.57 5.62
CA GLN A 217 14.11 -25.51 4.81
C GLN A 217 14.37 -24.27 5.66
N ARG A 218 15.35 -23.47 5.24
CA ARG A 218 15.74 -22.21 5.88
C ARG A 218 15.92 -21.14 4.82
N PHE A 219 15.53 -19.91 5.15
CA PHE A 219 15.67 -18.73 4.30
C PHE A 219 16.43 -17.64 5.06
N ASP A 220 17.28 -16.91 4.37
CA ASP A 220 17.97 -15.76 4.97
C ASP A 220 16.98 -14.70 5.44
N VAL A 221 15.87 -14.55 4.69
CA VAL A 221 14.78 -13.63 5.00
C VAL A 221 13.43 -14.34 4.86
N VAL A 222 12.53 -14.10 5.80
CA VAL A 222 11.10 -14.43 5.67
C VAL A 222 10.33 -13.11 5.76
N LEU A 223 9.68 -12.71 4.66
CA LEU A 223 8.77 -11.57 4.60
C LEU A 223 7.34 -12.06 4.74
N HIS A 224 6.66 -11.64 5.81
CA HIS A 224 5.31 -12.06 6.16
C HIS A 224 4.31 -10.93 5.98
N LEU A 225 3.39 -11.10 5.03
CA LEU A 225 2.42 -10.10 4.57
C LEU A 225 0.96 -10.49 4.85
N VAL A 226 0.75 -11.58 5.58
CA VAL A 226 -0.58 -12.15 5.83
C VAL A 226 -0.94 -11.97 7.29
N ARG A 227 -2.18 -11.57 7.57
CA ARG A 227 -2.69 -11.56 8.94
C ARG A 227 -3.00 -13.00 9.37
N ASN A 228 -2.36 -13.46 10.44
CA ASN A 228 -2.54 -14.77 11.02
C ASN A 228 -2.40 -14.69 12.56
N SER A 229 -2.44 -15.84 13.25
CA SER A 229 -2.24 -15.88 14.69
C SER A 229 -0.74 -15.67 15.06
N PRO A 230 -0.44 -15.26 16.31
CA PRO A 230 0.93 -15.18 16.80
C PRO A 230 1.65 -16.54 16.73
N GLU A 231 0.95 -17.64 16.96
CA GLU A 231 1.49 -19.00 16.90
C GLU A 231 1.90 -19.39 15.48
N GLU A 232 1.07 -19.06 14.49
CA GLU A 232 1.40 -19.31 13.08
C GLU A 232 2.57 -18.44 12.63
N THR A 233 2.65 -17.18 13.11
CA THR A 233 3.81 -16.31 12.82
C THR A 233 5.07 -16.86 13.47
N ALA A 234 5.00 -17.37 14.69
CA ALA A 234 6.13 -18.00 15.37
C ALA A 234 6.66 -19.23 14.59
N GLN A 235 5.79 -20.05 13.99
CA GLN A 235 6.20 -21.15 13.12
C GLN A 235 6.97 -20.69 11.88
N LEU A 236 6.72 -19.47 11.37
CA LEU A 236 7.49 -18.92 10.27
C LEU A 236 8.93 -18.54 10.70
N ALA A 237 9.13 -18.20 11.98
CA ALA A 237 10.49 -17.96 12.50
C ALA A 237 11.37 -19.22 12.45
N ASP A 238 10.75 -20.42 12.49
CA ASP A 238 11.48 -21.68 12.30
C ASP A 238 12.02 -21.86 10.88
N LEU A 239 11.47 -21.18 9.90
CA LEU A 239 11.93 -21.17 8.51
C LEU A 239 13.06 -20.17 8.26
N VAL A 240 13.43 -19.34 9.24
CA VAL A 240 14.53 -18.39 9.11
C VAL A 240 15.86 -19.08 9.40
N ALA A 241 16.86 -18.82 8.57
CA ALA A 241 18.22 -19.28 8.79
C ALA A 241 18.85 -18.62 10.03
N ASP A 242 19.88 -19.24 10.60
CA ASP A 242 20.60 -18.68 11.75
C ASP A 242 21.17 -17.29 11.40
N GLY A 243 20.89 -16.29 12.24
CA GLY A 243 21.27 -14.90 11.99
C GLY A 243 20.43 -14.16 10.93
N GLY A 244 19.42 -14.82 10.35
CA GLY A 244 18.51 -14.23 9.37
C GLY A 244 17.45 -13.30 9.95
N ALA A 245 16.41 -12.96 9.16
CA ALA A 245 15.38 -12.04 9.56
C ALA A 245 13.97 -12.54 9.23
N LEU A 246 13.03 -12.41 10.19
CA LEU A 246 11.59 -12.45 9.99
C LEU A 246 11.06 -11.00 10.01
N VAL A 247 10.51 -10.56 8.90
CA VAL A 247 9.95 -9.22 8.75
C VAL A 247 8.46 -9.32 8.50
N SER A 248 7.63 -8.68 9.30
CA SER A 248 6.17 -8.74 9.19
C SER A 248 5.55 -7.35 9.04
N THR A 249 4.51 -7.25 8.21
CA THR A 249 3.69 -6.03 8.07
C THR A 249 2.39 -6.09 8.88
N THR A 250 2.10 -7.22 9.52
CA THR A 250 0.82 -7.48 10.18
C THR A 250 1.04 -8.00 11.61
N THR A 251 1.04 -9.31 11.79
CA THR A 251 1.24 -9.95 13.09
C THR A 251 2.73 -9.94 13.45
N PRO A 252 3.15 -9.39 14.60
CA PRO A 252 4.56 -9.39 15.01
C PRO A 252 5.12 -10.82 15.11
N GLY A 253 6.40 -10.96 14.79
CA GLY A 253 7.15 -12.18 15.10
C GLY A 253 7.38 -12.34 16.61
N PRO A 254 7.84 -13.51 17.07
CA PRO A 254 8.16 -13.76 18.47
C PRO A 254 9.31 -12.83 18.92
N GLU A 255 9.26 -12.31 20.15
CA GLU A 255 10.30 -11.47 20.71
C GLU A 255 11.67 -12.19 20.78
N GLU A 256 11.64 -13.50 21.06
CA GLU A 256 12.83 -14.35 21.08
C GLU A 256 12.67 -15.53 20.11
N ALA A 257 13.14 -15.35 18.90
CA ALA A 257 13.12 -16.39 17.86
C ALA A 257 14.30 -17.40 17.98
N GLY A 258 15.27 -17.14 18.87
CA GLY A 258 16.49 -17.94 18.99
C GLY A 258 17.43 -17.86 17.77
N ARG A 259 18.50 -18.60 17.79
CA ARG A 259 19.43 -18.77 16.66
C ARG A 259 19.96 -17.45 16.05
N GLY A 260 19.89 -16.33 16.81
CA GLY A 260 20.26 -15.00 16.31
C GLY A 260 19.31 -14.43 15.25
N VAL A 261 18.12 -15.01 15.08
CA VAL A 261 17.09 -14.53 14.18
C VAL A 261 16.56 -13.19 14.67
N ARG A 262 16.55 -12.17 13.80
CA ARG A 262 15.93 -10.89 14.06
C ARG A 262 14.46 -10.93 13.68
N THR A 263 13.59 -10.36 14.50
CA THR A 263 12.19 -10.15 14.19
C THR A 263 11.90 -8.67 14.12
N GLU A 264 11.29 -8.23 13.03
CA GLU A 264 11.03 -6.82 12.75
C GLU A 264 9.59 -6.63 12.30
N GLN A 265 8.90 -5.61 12.83
CA GLN A 265 7.60 -5.20 12.33
C GLN A 265 7.74 -3.94 11.49
N VAL A 266 7.18 -3.94 10.30
CA VAL A 266 7.21 -2.80 9.38
C VAL A 266 6.08 -1.84 9.71
N PHE A 267 6.44 -0.60 9.96
CA PHE A 267 5.54 0.54 9.96
C PHE A 267 5.95 1.45 8.82
N VAL A 268 5.27 1.28 7.68
CA VAL A 268 5.59 2.04 6.46
C VAL A 268 5.46 3.55 6.71
N ARG A 269 6.43 4.30 6.24
CA ARG A 269 6.41 5.76 6.24
C ARG A 269 6.30 6.31 4.82
N SER A 270 5.67 7.45 4.69
CA SER A 270 5.72 8.22 3.45
C SER A 270 7.14 8.72 3.19
N ASP A 271 7.59 8.58 1.94
CA ASP A 271 8.91 9.00 1.49
C ASP A 271 8.83 9.35 0.01
N ALA A 272 8.73 10.65 -0.29
CA ALA A 272 8.54 11.13 -1.66
C ALA A 272 9.76 10.85 -2.56
N ALA A 273 10.97 10.86 -1.99
CA ALA A 273 12.18 10.58 -2.76
C ALA A 273 12.25 9.09 -3.16
N LEU A 274 11.95 8.20 -2.22
CA LEU A 274 11.84 6.77 -2.48
C LEU A 274 10.69 6.46 -3.44
N LEU A 275 9.55 7.14 -3.29
CA LEU A 275 8.41 6.99 -4.21
C LEU A 275 8.79 7.41 -5.63
N ALA A 276 9.55 8.51 -5.79
CA ALA A 276 10.05 8.94 -7.09
C ALA A 276 11.02 7.90 -7.72
N GLU A 277 11.83 7.22 -6.92
CA GLU A 277 12.67 6.11 -7.39
C GLU A 277 11.81 4.93 -7.88
N LEU A 278 10.76 4.57 -7.15
CA LEU A 278 9.83 3.51 -7.57
C LEU A 278 9.09 3.90 -8.86
N VAL A 279 8.66 5.16 -8.99
CA VAL A 279 8.06 5.69 -10.23
C VAL A 279 9.05 5.58 -11.41
N ALA A 280 10.32 5.94 -11.21
CA ALA A 280 11.33 5.81 -12.26
C ALA A 280 11.51 4.35 -12.72
N ARG A 281 11.42 3.37 -11.81
CA ARG A 281 11.46 1.95 -12.15
C ARG A 281 10.22 1.51 -12.92
N VAL A 282 9.05 2.07 -12.62
CA VAL A 282 7.82 1.83 -13.40
C VAL A 282 7.99 2.36 -14.82
N ASP A 283 8.47 3.58 -14.98
CA ASP A 283 8.69 4.20 -16.29
C ASP A 283 9.78 3.51 -17.12
N ALA A 284 10.77 2.90 -16.47
CA ALA A 284 11.77 2.06 -17.11
C ALA A 284 11.26 0.66 -17.50
N GLY A 285 10.07 0.26 -17.03
CA GLY A 285 9.52 -1.09 -17.24
C GLY A 285 10.11 -2.15 -16.29
N ASP A 286 10.91 -1.74 -15.32
CA ASP A 286 11.53 -2.64 -14.35
C ASP A 286 10.54 -3.04 -13.24
N LEU A 287 9.56 -2.19 -12.92
CA LEU A 287 8.55 -2.42 -11.90
C LEU A 287 7.15 -2.31 -12.51
N GLN A 288 6.34 -3.35 -12.38
CA GLN A 288 4.98 -3.39 -12.90
C GLN A 288 4.00 -3.03 -11.79
N ILE A 289 3.10 -2.08 -12.10
CA ILE A 289 1.90 -1.82 -11.30
C ILE A 289 0.82 -2.79 -11.79
N ASP A 290 0.33 -3.64 -10.89
CA ASP A 290 -0.72 -4.60 -11.19
C ASP A 290 -2.00 -4.26 -10.42
N VAL A 291 -3.00 -3.79 -11.16
CA VAL A 291 -4.34 -3.49 -10.66
C VAL A 291 -5.26 -4.63 -11.03
N ALA A 292 -5.72 -5.35 -10.01
CA ALA A 292 -6.62 -6.49 -10.22
C ALA A 292 -8.04 -6.04 -10.56
N GLU A 293 -8.46 -4.90 -10.04
CA GLU A 293 -9.82 -4.39 -10.21
C GLU A 293 -9.89 -2.87 -10.08
N ARG A 294 -10.77 -2.26 -10.89
CA ARG A 294 -11.15 -0.84 -10.79
C ARG A 294 -12.62 -0.77 -10.49
N ARG A 295 -13.00 0.00 -9.48
CA ARG A 295 -14.39 0.14 -9.04
C ARG A 295 -14.75 1.61 -8.80
N PRO A 296 -16.01 2.00 -8.96
CA PRO A 296 -16.47 3.32 -8.53
C PRO A 296 -16.20 3.55 -7.02
N LEU A 297 -15.86 4.77 -6.64
CA LEU A 297 -15.66 5.13 -5.23
C LEU A 297 -16.89 4.80 -4.36
N ALA A 298 -18.08 4.88 -4.93
CA ALA A 298 -19.32 4.51 -4.26
C ALA A 298 -19.35 3.06 -3.74
N ASP A 299 -18.52 2.17 -4.31
CA ASP A 299 -18.40 0.77 -3.91
C ASP A 299 -17.43 0.55 -2.74
N LEU A 300 -16.85 1.60 -2.14
CA LEU A 300 -15.83 1.48 -1.11
C LEU A 300 -16.24 0.56 0.05
N ALA A 301 -17.49 0.66 0.53
CA ALA A 301 -18.00 -0.21 1.59
C ALA A 301 -17.96 -1.70 1.20
N ALA A 302 -18.39 -2.03 -0.02
CA ALA A 302 -18.34 -3.39 -0.54
C ALA A 302 -16.91 -3.90 -0.71
N VAL A 303 -15.96 -3.03 -1.12
CA VAL A 303 -14.53 -3.37 -1.19
C VAL A 303 -13.97 -3.72 0.18
N HIS A 304 -14.34 -2.97 1.22
CA HIS A 304 -13.96 -3.28 2.61
C HIS A 304 -14.47 -4.65 3.06
N ASP A 305 -15.74 -4.98 2.77
CA ASP A 305 -16.32 -6.29 3.10
C ASP A 305 -15.64 -7.44 2.38
N GLU A 306 -15.36 -7.27 1.10
CA GLU A 306 -14.66 -8.27 0.31
C GLU A 306 -13.22 -8.48 0.77
N ALA A 307 -12.55 -7.40 1.18
CA ALA A 307 -11.20 -7.46 1.74
C ALA A 307 -11.16 -8.25 3.05
N VAL A 308 -12.08 -7.95 3.99
CA VAL A 308 -12.18 -8.68 5.27
C VAL A 308 -12.50 -10.16 5.04
N ALA A 309 -13.32 -10.47 4.03
CA ALA A 309 -13.66 -11.84 3.64
C ALA A 309 -12.58 -12.55 2.79
N GLY A 310 -11.44 -11.88 2.48
CA GLY A 310 -10.35 -12.45 1.68
C GLY A 310 -10.72 -12.71 0.21
N ARG A 311 -11.70 -11.97 -0.32
CA ARG A 311 -12.21 -12.18 -1.69
C ARG A 311 -11.54 -11.29 -2.74
N LEU A 312 -10.83 -10.23 -2.35
CA LEU A 312 -10.11 -9.39 -3.31
C LEU A 312 -9.02 -10.18 -4.04
N ALA A 313 -8.95 -10.02 -5.35
CA ALA A 313 -7.99 -10.73 -6.20
C ALA A 313 -6.57 -10.15 -6.16
N GLY A 314 -6.42 -8.93 -5.69
CA GLY A 314 -5.17 -8.16 -5.65
C GLY A 314 -5.44 -6.71 -5.29
N LYS A 315 -4.65 -5.78 -5.84
CA LYS A 315 -4.80 -4.35 -5.58
C LYS A 315 -6.06 -3.82 -6.30
N THR A 316 -6.94 -3.19 -5.55
CA THR A 316 -8.19 -2.58 -6.04
C THR A 316 -8.02 -1.07 -6.04
N VAL A 317 -8.30 -0.44 -7.17
CA VAL A 317 -8.32 1.01 -7.36
C VAL A 317 -9.77 1.49 -7.37
N LEU A 318 -10.03 2.59 -6.70
CA LEU A 318 -11.32 3.25 -6.60
C LEU A 318 -11.27 4.56 -7.39
N ILE A 319 -12.28 4.77 -8.22
CA ILE A 319 -12.40 5.92 -9.12
C ILE A 319 -13.51 6.82 -8.58
N PRO A 320 -13.24 8.08 -8.24
CA PRO A 320 -14.24 9.04 -7.81
C PRO A 320 -15.30 9.37 -8.84
#